data_79d473c6e96feff3c1e9f74629f5da82
#
_entry.id   79d473c6e96feff3c1e9f74629f5da82
#
_cell.length_a   1.000
_cell.length_b   1.000
_cell.length_c   1.000
_cell.angle_alpha   90.00
_cell.angle_beta   90.00
_cell.angle_gamma   90.00
#
_symmetry.space_group_name_H-M   'P 1'
#
loop_
_entity.id
_entity.type
_entity.pdbx_description
1 polymer ?
#
loop_
_entity_poly.entity_id
_entity_poly.type
_entity_poly.pdbx_seq_one_letter_code
_entity_poly.pdbx_strand_id
1 'polypeptide(L)'
;CCSVDPAAARRLEKNIAATCGCPYEFIAYDNRINGDGLCKVFNRCAAAARYDMLCFVHEDVEFQTEGWGQIIAAKLAEADCGVIGFAGSILKLKRLTGWHNGGGDLRAHYVQYMRGGHHPIDRNPDGVDFSPVVTLDGMCLFVRREVWSETLFDEQTFPRFHGYDIDFTLAVACRYRNYVCNKVFIEHFSTGGYTREWIRTMKRLHRKWHDRLPMFAMPMPQSEIDRYERISESYFIRFMWQKGCFFERGFGHGMQYIARYPLSGASWILLPKYVVYKLRDILKQKKK
;
A
#
# COMPACT_ATOMS: atom_id res chain seq x y z
N CYS A 1 9.46 -5.52 -12.68
CA CYS A 1 8.35 -6.40 -12.29
C CYS A 1 8.89 -7.66 -11.62
N CYS A 2 8.33 -8.06 -10.48
CA CYS A 2 8.55 -9.36 -9.85
C CYS A 2 7.44 -10.29 -10.31
N SER A 3 7.77 -11.42 -10.94
CA SER A 3 6.78 -12.29 -11.58
C SER A 3 6.81 -13.71 -11.02
N VAL A 4 5.63 -14.28 -10.80
CA VAL A 4 5.38 -15.69 -10.55
C VAL A 4 4.48 -16.32 -11.63
N ASP A 5 3.91 -15.48 -12.52
CA ASP A 5 3.18 -15.87 -13.72
C ASP A 5 3.81 -15.26 -14.97
N PRO A 6 4.66 -15.99 -15.71
CA PRO A 6 5.29 -15.47 -16.93
C PRO A 6 4.30 -15.04 -18.03
N ALA A 7 3.05 -15.55 -17.99
CA ALA A 7 2.03 -15.11 -18.94
C ALA A 7 1.51 -13.73 -18.57
N ALA A 8 1.31 -13.46 -17.28
CA ALA A 8 0.96 -12.13 -16.78
C ALA A 8 2.05 -11.10 -17.09
N ALA A 9 3.32 -11.43 -16.81
CA ALA A 9 4.44 -10.55 -17.12
C ALA A 9 4.51 -10.21 -18.62
N ARG A 10 4.29 -11.17 -19.52
CA ARG A 10 4.23 -10.92 -20.96
C ARG A 10 3.03 -10.06 -21.38
N ARG A 11 1.88 -10.20 -20.73
CA ARG A 11 0.73 -9.30 -20.98
C ARG A 11 1.04 -7.87 -20.59
N LEU A 12 1.62 -7.68 -19.40
CA LEU A 12 2.07 -6.37 -18.91
C LEU A 12 3.08 -5.74 -19.87
N GLU A 13 4.11 -6.48 -20.32
CA GLU A 13 5.12 -5.98 -21.26
C GLU A 13 4.49 -5.51 -22.58
N LYS A 14 3.58 -6.30 -23.17
CA LYS A 14 2.83 -5.92 -24.37
C LYS A 14 1.97 -4.69 -24.15
N ASN A 15 1.31 -4.58 -23.01
CA ASN A 15 0.51 -3.41 -22.66
C ASN A 15 1.39 -2.16 -22.54
N ILE A 16 2.53 -2.23 -21.85
CA ILE A 16 3.50 -1.14 -21.74
C ILE A 16 4.00 -0.73 -23.15
N ALA A 17 4.34 -1.69 -23.99
CA ALA A 17 4.79 -1.41 -25.37
C ALA A 17 3.76 -0.63 -26.19
N ALA A 18 2.49 -0.94 -25.99
CA ALA A 18 1.40 -0.28 -26.72
C ALA A 18 1.06 1.12 -26.15
N THR A 19 1.22 1.35 -24.84
CA THR A 19 0.60 2.51 -24.17
C THR A 19 1.61 3.51 -23.59
N CYS A 20 2.87 3.13 -23.37
CA CYS A 20 3.85 3.96 -22.63
C CYS A 20 4.15 5.30 -23.32
N GLY A 21 4.36 5.32 -24.64
CA GLY A 21 4.63 6.53 -25.41
C GLY A 21 6.03 7.12 -25.24
N CYS A 22 6.96 6.41 -24.56
CA CYS A 22 8.36 6.80 -24.42
C CYS A 22 9.28 5.57 -24.43
N PRO A 23 10.61 5.74 -24.67
CA PRO A 23 11.57 4.65 -24.56
C PRO A 23 11.57 4.03 -23.16
N TYR A 24 11.60 2.70 -23.10
CA TYR A 24 11.58 1.96 -21.83
C TYR A 24 12.45 0.70 -21.90
N GLU A 25 12.72 0.12 -20.75
CA GLU A 25 13.28 -1.21 -20.55
C GLU A 25 12.34 -1.99 -19.63
N PHE A 26 12.05 -3.23 -19.97
CA PHE A 26 11.22 -4.10 -19.15
C PHE A 26 12.08 -5.20 -18.50
N ILE A 27 12.18 -5.19 -17.20
CA ILE A 27 12.91 -6.18 -16.40
C ILE A 27 11.89 -7.03 -15.65
N ALA A 28 11.64 -8.26 -16.09
CA ALA A 28 10.82 -9.25 -15.40
C ALA A 28 11.72 -10.21 -14.61
N TYR A 29 11.68 -10.12 -13.27
CA TYR A 29 12.37 -11.07 -12.40
C TYR A 29 11.49 -12.29 -12.17
N ASP A 30 11.93 -13.46 -12.66
CA ASP A 30 11.24 -14.73 -12.43
C ASP A 30 11.48 -15.21 -10.99
N ASN A 31 10.47 -15.08 -10.15
CA ASN A 31 10.54 -15.39 -8.73
C ASN A 31 9.94 -16.76 -8.36
N ARG A 32 9.62 -17.60 -9.34
CA ARG A 32 8.99 -18.92 -9.11
C ARG A 32 9.90 -19.90 -8.37
N ILE A 33 11.21 -19.79 -8.54
CA ILE A 33 12.20 -20.70 -7.97
C ILE A 33 12.71 -20.17 -6.62
N ASN A 34 13.13 -18.91 -6.59
CA ASN A 34 13.84 -18.35 -5.43
C ASN A 34 12.89 -17.93 -4.30
N GLY A 35 11.67 -17.49 -4.62
CA GLY A 35 10.73 -16.97 -3.63
C GLY A 35 11.28 -15.77 -2.86
N ASP A 36 12.09 -14.93 -3.51
CA ASP A 36 12.71 -13.74 -2.91
C ASP A 36 11.63 -12.71 -2.51
N GLY A 37 11.89 -11.95 -1.45
CA GLY A 37 11.02 -10.85 -1.04
C GLY A 37 11.07 -9.68 -2.02
N LEU A 38 9.96 -8.89 -2.09
CA LEU A 38 9.84 -7.80 -3.06
C LEU A 38 10.92 -6.72 -2.89
N CYS A 39 11.31 -6.37 -1.66
CA CYS A 39 12.39 -5.42 -1.42
C CYS A 39 13.67 -5.84 -2.14
N LYS A 40 14.10 -7.09 -1.97
CA LYS A 40 15.31 -7.64 -2.60
C LYS A 40 15.20 -7.66 -4.12
N VAL A 41 14.07 -8.11 -4.66
CA VAL A 41 13.84 -8.15 -6.10
C VAL A 41 13.87 -6.74 -6.70
N PHE A 42 13.17 -5.79 -6.10
CA PHE A 42 13.09 -4.43 -6.62
C PHE A 42 14.44 -3.69 -6.52
N ASN A 43 15.18 -3.83 -5.42
CA ASN A 43 16.53 -3.27 -5.33
C ASN A 43 17.45 -3.85 -6.40
N ARG A 44 17.44 -5.18 -6.59
CA ARG A 44 18.24 -5.83 -7.61
C ARG A 44 17.89 -5.38 -9.02
N CYS A 45 16.61 -5.31 -9.36
CA CYS A 45 16.15 -4.86 -10.67
C CYS A 45 16.48 -3.37 -10.90
N ALA A 46 16.29 -2.52 -9.91
CA ALA A 46 16.61 -1.11 -10.00
C ALA A 46 18.10 -0.84 -10.19
N ALA A 47 18.97 -1.59 -9.50
CA ALA A 47 20.42 -1.49 -9.67
C ALA A 47 20.86 -1.88 -11.09
N ALA A 48 20.18 -2.82 -11.75
CA ALA A 48 20.47 -3.29 -13.09
C ALA A 48 19.82 -2.44 -14.21
N ALA A 49 18.82 -1.63 -13.87
CA ALA A 49 18.08 -0.83 -14.87
C ALA A 49 18.96 0.24 -15.51
N ARG A 50 18.70 0.60 -16.78
CA ARG A 50 19.49 1.56 -17.56
C ARG A 50 18.99 3.01 -17.44
N TYR A 51 17.69 3.19 -17.20
CA TYR A 51 17.07 4.51 -17.18
C TYR A 51 17.00 5.11 -15.77
N ASP A 52 16.95 6.45 -15.69
CA ASP A 52 16.91 7.19 -14.44
C ASP A 52 15.51 7.27 -13.83
N MET A 53 14.47 6.94 -14.57
CA MET A 53 13.11 6.81 -14.07
C MET A 53 12.78 5.33 -13.93
N LEU A 54 12.42 4.91 -12.72
CA LEU A 54 12.14 3.53 -12.36
C LEU A 54 10.63 3.35 -12.15
N CYS A 55 10.12 2.20 -12.59
CA CYS A 55 8.75 1.76 -12.33
C CYS A 55 8.79 0.39 -11.65
N PHE A 56 8.27 0.30 -10.43
CA PHE A 56 8.05 -0.95 -9.71
C PHE A 56 6.58 -1.31 -9.85
N VAL A 57 6.26 -2.33 -10.62
CA VAL A 57 4.88 -2.68 -11.00
C VAL A 57 4.60 -4.16 -10.75
N HIS A 58 3.38 -4.48 -10.31
CA HIS A 58 2.88 -5.85 -10.22
C HIS A 58 2.58 -6.41 -11.62
N GLU A 59 2.70 -7.72 -11.79
CA GLU A 59 2.46 -8.39 -13.07
C GLU A 59 0.98 -8.43 -13.52
N ASP A 60 0.06 -8.06 -12.60
CA ASP A 60 -1.38 -8.02 -12.77
C ASP A 60 -1.94 -6.59 -12.90
N VAL A 61 -1.14 -5.68 -13.44
CA VAL A 61 -1.53 -4.30 -13.78
C VAL A 61 -1.57 -4.11 -15.29
N GLU A 62 -2.56 -3.36 -15.78
CA GLU A 62 -2.63 -2.88 -17.17
C GLU A 62 -2.86 -1.37 -17.20
N PHE A 63 -2.10 -0.65 -18.04
CA PHE A 63 -2.27 0.78 -18.28
C PHE A 63 -3.33 0.99 -19.35
N GLN A 64 -4.32 1.85 -19.06
CA GLN A 64 -5.45 2.14 -19.94
C GLN A 64 -5.30 3.50 -20.66
N THR A 65 -4.38 4.35 -20.21
CA THR A 65 -4.10 5.66 -20.80
C THR A 65 -2.94 5.58 -21.76
N GLU A 66 -3.10 6.03 -23.02
CA GLU A 66 -1.99 6.15 -23.97
C GLU A 66 -1.06 7.30 -23.60
N GLY A 67 0.24 7.13 -23.82
CA GLY A 67 1.26 8.14 -23.53
C GLY A 67 1.51 8.39 -22.04
N TRP A 68 1.09 7.47 -21.19
CA TRP A 68 1.21 7.61 -19.74
C TRP A 68 2.65 7.85 -19.27
N GLY A 69 3.64 7.30 -19.96
CA GLY A 69 5.06 7.47 -19.62
C GLY A 69 5.50 8.93 -19.67
N GLN A 70 5.01 9.70 -20.63
CA GLN A 70 5.32 11.13 -20.76
C GLN A 70 4.68 11.93 -19.61
N ILE A 71 3.46 11.61 -19.21
CA ILE A 71 2.75 12.25 -18.09
C ILE A 71 3.52 12.02 -16.79
N ILE A 72 3.92 10.79 -16.52
CA ILE A 72 4.68 10.41 -15.32
C ILE A 72 6.08 11.05 -15.34
N ALA A 73 6.77 11.00 -16.48
CA ALA A 73 8.11 11.57 -16.62
C ALA A 73 8.12 13.08 -16.36
N ALA A 74 7.13 13.80 -16.87
CA ALA A 74 7.00 15.24 -16.64
C ALA A 74 6.88 15.57 -15.14
N LYS A 75 6.07 14.81 -14.39
CA LYS A 75 5.93 15.01 -12.93
C LYS A 75 7.17 14.58 -12.14
N LEU A 76 7.82 13.47 -12.52
CA LEU A 76 9.06 13.02 -11.89
C LEU A 76 10.23 13.99 -12.07
N ALA A 77 10.20 14.82 -13.12
CA ALA A 77 11.23 15.84 -13.38
C ALA A 77 11.19 16.99 -12.35
N GLU A 78 10.10 17.16 -11.60
CA GLU A 78 10.05 18.14 -10.52
C GLU A 78 10.99 17.72 -9.37
N ALA A 79 11.84 18.63 -8.89
CA ALA A 79 12.92 18.32 -7.94
C ALA A 79 12.42 17.75 -6.62
N ASP A 80 11.25 18.19 -6.14
CA ASP A 80 10.65 17.74 -4.89
C ASP A 80 9.75 16.50 -5.04
N CYS A 81 9.55 16.00 -6.28
CA CYS A 81 8.76 14.80 -6.53
C CYS A 81 9.47 13.57 -5.98
N GLY A 82 8.82 12.83 -5.10
CA GLY A 82 9.25 11.55 -4.56
C GLY A 82 8.73 10.38 -5.39
N VAL A 83 7.73 9.68 -4.85
CA VAL A 83 7.10 8.53 -5.49
C VAL A 83 5.74 8.91 -6.06
N ILE A 84 5.43 8.41 -7.26
CA ILE A 84 4.09 8.52 -7.87
C ILE A 84 3.47 7.12 -7.89
N GLY A 85 2.19 7.00 -7.51
CA GLY A 85 1.40 5.79 -7.60
C GLY A 85 -0.05 6.09 -7.97
N PHE A 86 -0.97 5.12 -7.76
CA PHE A 86 -2.37 5.24 -8.17
C PHE A 86 -3.37 5.11 -7.02
N ALA A 87 -2.89 4.74 -5.84
CA ALA A 87 -3.67 4.72 -4.60
C ALA A 87 -2.77 5.05 -3.42
N GLY A 88 -3.24 5.91 -2.53
CA GLY A 88 -2.45 6.36 -1.39
C GLY A 88 -3.29 7.07 -0.33
N SER A 89 -2.63 7.47 0.75
CA SER A 89 -3.25 8.18 1.85
C SER A 89 -2.50 9.48 2.18
N ILE A 90 -3.25 10.54 2.48
CA ILE A 90 -2.70 11.83 2.91
C ILE A 90 -2.12 11.78 4.32
N LEU A 91 -2.38 10.70 5.07
CA LEU A 91 -1.85 10.53 6.42
C LEU A 91 -1.49 9.07 6.72
N LYS A 92 -0.46 8.87 7.53
CA LYS A 92 -0.15 7.59 8.17
C LYS A 92 -0.21 7.76 9.67
N LEU A 93 -1.14 7.05 10.30
CA LEU A 93 -1.44 7.18 11.72
C LEU A 93 -0.40 6.47 12.60
N LYS A 94 -0.32 6.90 13.86
CA LYS A 94 0.47 6.21 14.89
C LYS A 94 -0.15 4.88 15.29
N ARG A 95 -1.48 4.75 15.25
CA ARG A 95 -2.22 3.51 15.51
C ARG A 95 -2.09 2.55 14.33
N LEU A 96 -2.19 1.24 14.63
CA LEU A 96 -2.04 0.17 13.65
C LEU A 96 -3.04 0.33 12.49
N THR A 97 -2.51 0.53 11.29
CA THR A 97 -3.27 0.66 10.03
C THR A 97 -2.49 0.07 8.86
N GLY A 98 -3.15 -0.14 7.72
CA GLY A 98 -2.50 -0.38 6.45
C GLY A 98 -1.97 0.91 5.80
N TRP A 99 -1.91 0.95 4.47
CA TRP A 99 -1.49 2.12 3.71
C TRP A 99 -2.54 3.25 3.75
N HIS A 100 -3.82 2.94 3.97
CA HIS A 100 -4.91 3.91 4.19
C HIS A 100 -5.61 3.67 5.53
N ASN A 101 -6.42 4.63 5.97
CA ASN A 101 -7.02 4.64 7.31
C ASN A 101 -8.56 4.50 7.29
N GLY A 102 -9.17 4.32 6.10
CA GLY A 102 -10.59 4.07 5.95
C GLY A 102 -11.47 5.32 6.13
N GLY A 103 -11.34 6.27 5.21
CA GLY A 103 -12.14 7.48 5.23
C GLY A 103 -11.73 8.48 4.16
N GLY A 104 -11.89 9.76 4.41
CA GLY A 104 -11.55 10.85 3.49
C GLY A 104 -10.04 11.04 3.24
N ASP A 105 -9.19 10.25 3.89
CA ASP A 105 -7.75 10.22 3.71
C ASP A 105 -7.29 9.58 2.39
N LEU A 106 -8.14 8.79 1.76
CA LEU A 106 -7.83 8.07 0.53
C LEU A 106 -7.75 9.01 -0.68
N ARG A 107 -6.67 8.83 -1.46
CA ARG A 107 -6.52 9.33 -2.83
C ARG A 107 -6.31 8.12 -3.74
N ALA A 108 -7.08 8.01 -4.82
CA ALA A 108 -7.04 6.83 -5.68
C ALA A 108 -7.61 7.12 -7.07
N HIS A 109 -6.97 6.58 -8.10
CA HIS A 109 -7.45 6.68 -9.48
C HIS A 109 -7.05 5.42 -10.26
N TYR A 110 -7.90 4.36 -10.17
CA TYR A 110 -7.66 3.08 -10.85
C TYR A 110 -8.93 2.24 -10.93
N VAL A 111 -8.91 1.16 -11.72
CA VAL A 111 -9.93 0.11 -11.71
C VAL A 111 -9.44 -1.06 -10.89
N GLN A 112 -10.24 -1.49 -9.92
CA GLN A 112 -10.01 -2.72 -9.18
C GLN A 112 -10.84 -3.85 -9.75
N TYR A 113 -10.21 -4.93 -10.18
CA TYR A 113 -10.93 -6.15 -10.48
C TYR A 113 -11.34 -6.85 -9.18
N MET A 114 -12.63 -7.08 -9.00
CA MET A 114 -13.19 -7.80 -7.86
C MET A 114 -14.26 -8.80 -8.33
N ARG A 115 -14.72 -9.66 -7.42
CA ARG A 115 -15.85 -10.56 -7.72
C ARG A 115 -17.05 -9.75 -8.21
N GLY A 116 -17.46 -9.98 -9.43
CA GLY A 116 -18.57 -9.25 -10.08
C GLY A 116 -18.13 -8.23 -11.13
N GLY A 117 -16.83 -8.04 -11.38
CA GLY A 117 -16.34 -7.23 -12.49
C GLY A 117 -15.35 -6.15 -12.14
N HIS A 118 -15.26 -5.16 -13.01
CA HIS A 118 -14.34 -4.04 -12.95
C HIS A 118 -14.99 -2.89 -12.18
N HIS A 119 -14.34 -2.44 -11.09
CA HIS A 119 -14.87 -1.39 -10.22
C HIS A 119 -13.95 -0.17 -10.25
N PRO A 120 -14.35 0.93 -10.89
CA PRO A 120 -13.60 2.18 -10.85
C PRO A 120 -13.52 2.72 -9.42
N ILE A 121 -12.31 3.04 -8.99
CA ILE A 121 -12.04 3.70 -7.72
C ILE A 121 -11.42 5.05 -8.05
N ASP A 122 -12.22 6.11 -7.89
CA ASP A 122 -11.80 7.49 -8.09
C ASP A 122 -12.04 8.28 -6.81
N ARG A 123 -10.96 8.80 -6.24
CA ARG A 123 -10.93 9.57 -5.00
C ARG A 123 -9.98 10.74 -5.14
N ASN A 124 -10.42 11.75 -5.85
CA ASN A 124 -9.72 13.01 -6.09
C ASN A 124 -10.54 14.21 -5.58
N PRO A 125 -10.75 14.35 -4.25
CA PRO A 125 -11.58 15.41 -3.70
C PRO A 125 -11.02 16.82 -3.97
N ASP A 126 -9.72 16.91 -4.23
CA ASP A 126 -9.02 18.19 -4.44
C ASP A 126 -9.06 18.62 -5.92
N GLY A 127 -9.51 17.75 -6.84
CA GLY A 127 -9.63 18.04 -8.27
C GLY A 127 -8.29 18.31 -8.97
N VAL A 128 -7.19 17.75 -8.47
CA VAL A 128 -5.84 18.01 -8.99
C VAL A 128 -5.30 16.83 -9.81
N ASP A 129 -4.40 17.12 -10.73
CA ASP A 129 -3.75 16.09 -11.57
C ASP A 129 -2.90 15.11 -10.75
N PHE A 130 -2.28 15.60 -9.68
CA PHE A 130 -1.44 14.83 -8.77
C PHE A 130 -1.77 15.17 -7.32
N SER A 131 -2.42 14.25 -6.62
CA SER A 131 -2.81 14.42 -5.22
C SER A 131 -1.65 14.10 -4.28
N PRO A 132 -1.22 15.02 -3.39
CA PRO A 132 -0.15 14.74 -2.44
C PRO A 132 -0.59 13.69 -1.42
N VAL A 133 0.30 12.72 -1.13
CA VAL A 133 0.07 11.62 -0.17
C VAL A 133 1.34 11.31 0.63
N VAL A 134 1.19 10.60 1.73
CA VAL A 134 2.32 10.10 2.53
C VAL A 134 2.66 8.67 2.17
N THR A 135 1.65 7.82 2.04
CA THR A 135 1.80 6.41 1.69
C THR A 135 1.17 6.11 0.35
N LEU A 136 1.72 5.12 -0.36
CA LEU A 136 1.15 4.59 -1.60
C LEU A 136 0.99 3.07 -1.48
N ASP A 137 0.02 2.54 -2.22
CA ASP A 137 -0.12 1.11 -2.49
C ASP A 137 0.91 0.66 -3.52
N GLY A 138 1.46 -0.51 -3.33
CA GLY A 138 2.58 -1.03 -4.11
C GLY A 138 2.24 -1.59 -5.49
N MET A 139 0.98 -1.53 -5.95
CA MET A 139 0.59 -2.08 -7.25
C MET A 139 1.41 -1.51 -8.42
N CYS A 140 1.74 -0.22 -8.34
CA CYS A 140 2.61 0.45 -9.30
C CYS A 140 3.21 1.72 -8.68
N LEU A 141 4.54 1.82 -8.63
CA LEU A 141 5.28 2.93 -8.05
C LEU A 141 6.33 3.44 -9.01
N PHE A 142 6.31 4.73 -9.29
CA PHE A 142 7.32 5.41 -10.11
C PHE A 142 8.20 6.30 -9.24
N VAL A 143 9.50 6.29 -9.51
CA VAL A 143 10.47 7.09 -8.75
C VAL A 143 11.72 7.37 -9.59
N ARG A 144 12.40 8.50 -9.33
CA ARG A 144 13.74 8.71 -9.89
C ARG A 144 14.76 7.77 -9.27
N ARG A 145 15.73 7.31 -10.07
CA ARG A 145 16.85 6.49 -9.58
C ARG A 145 17.60 7.14 -8.42
N GLU A 146 17.82 8.44 -8.49
CA GLU A 146 18.45 9.23 -7.42
C GLU A 146 17.71 9.06 -6.09
N VAL A 147 16.40 9.30 -6.08
CA VAL A 147 15.54 9.16 -4.88
C VAL A 147 15.54 7.71 -4.37
N TRP A 148 15.45 6.72 -5.27
CA TRP A 148 15.55 5.32 -4.90
C TRP A 148 16.93 4.98 -4.29
N SER A 149 18.03 5.48 -4.86
CA SER A 149 19.39 5.17 -4.38
C SER A 149 19.66 5.75 -2.99
N GLU A 150 19.05 6.86 -2.64
CA GLU A 150 19.09 7.43 -1.30
C GLU A 150 18.21 6.69 -0.28
N THR A 151 17.23 5.92 -0.77
CA THR A 151 16.16 5.34 0.06
C THR A 151 15.83 3.92 -0.40
N LEU A 152 16.78 3.02 -0.41
CA LEU A 152 16.58 1.63 -0.84
C LEU A 152 15.41 0.96 -0.11
N PHE A 153 14.74 0.01 -0.76
CA PHE A 153 13.77 -0.87 -0.08
C PHE A 153 14.46 -1.63 1.05
N ASP A 154 13.86 -1.66 2.25
CA ASP A 154 14.43 -2.30 3.44
C ASP A 154 14.23 -3.83 3.41
N GLU A 155 15.20 -4.54 2.84
CA GLU A 155 15.21 -6.01 2.71
C GLU A 155 15.29 -6.72 4.06
N GLN A 156 15.91 -6.09 5.06
CA GLN A 156 16.12 -6.71 6.38
C GLN A 156 14.82 -6.69 7.20
N THR A 157 14.15 -5.55 7.21
CA THR A 157 12.89 -5.41 7.97
C THR A 157 11.73 -6.08 7.23
N PHE A 158 11.70 -6.01 5.90
CA PHE A 158 10.60 -6.54 5.06
C PHE A 158 11.10 -7.59 4.06
N PRO A 159 11.52 -8.77 4.54
CA PRO A 159 12.15 -9.80 3.69
C PRO A 159 11.15 -10.60 2.84
N ARG A 160 9.85 -10.22 2.80
CA ARG A 160 8.79 -10.94 2.10
C ARG A 160 7.96 -10.01 1.21
N PHE A 161 6.69 -10.38 0.97
CA PHE A 161 5.79 -9.69 0.05
C PHE A 161 5.22 -8.37 0.59
N HIS A 162 4.96 -8.27 1.89
CA HIS A 162 4.20 -7.12 2.44
C HIS A 162 5.08 -6.05 3.05
N GLY A 163 4.62 -4.80 3.02
CA GLY A 163 5.16 -3.66 3.77
C GLY A 163 6.25 -2.88 3.07
N TYR A 164 6.75 -3.37 1.94
CA TYR A 164 7.77 -2.71 1.13
C TYR A 164 7.31 -1.34 0.62
N ASP A 165 6.07 -1.28 0.20
CA ASP A 165 5.39 -0.13 -0.37
C ASP A 165 5.22 1.00 0.65
N ILE A 166 4.60 0.69 1.79
CA ILE A 166 4.37 1.66 2.86
C ILE A 166 5.69 2.14 3.45
N ASP A 167 6.63 1.24 3.69
CA ASP A 167 7.93 1.58 4.26
C ASP A 167 8.74 2.49 3.35
N PHE A 168 8.85 2.13 2.08
CA PHE A 168 9.57 2.90 1.08
C PHE A 168 8.97 4.29 0.89
N THR A 169 7.64 4.37 0.74
CA THR A 169 6.98 5.66 0.52
C THR A 169 7.03 6.57 1.75
N LEU A 170 6.97 6.03 2.98
CA LEU A 170 7.23 6.81 4.20
C LEU A 170 8.66 7.34 4.26
N ALA A 171 9.65 6.52 3.89
CA ALA A 171 11.05 6.91 3.91
C ALA A 171 11.32 8.03 2.89
N VAL A 172 10.77 7.93 1.69
CA VAL A 172 10.83 8.99 0.66
C VAL A 172 10.10 10.24 1.13
N ALA A 173 8.93 10.12 1.77
CA ALA A 173 8.14 11.25 2.27
C ALA A 173 8.87 12.08 3.37
N CYS A 174 9.96 11.57 3.94
CA CYS A 174 10.79 12.36 4.86
C CYS A 174 11.56 13.50 4.20
N ARG A 175 11.75 13.46 2.87
CA ARG A 175 12.56 14.42 2.10
C ARG A 175 11.87 14.95 0.86
N TYR A 176 10.97 14.17 0.28
CA TYR A 176 10.28 14.41 -0.99
C TYR A 176 8.77 14.36 -0.79
N ARG A 177 8.00 14.71 -1.81
CA ARG A 177 6.55 14.62 -1.82
C ARG A 177 6.09 13.45 -2.69
N ASN A 178 5.29 12.56 -2.13
CA ASN A 178 4.66 11.48 -2.89
C ASN A 178 3.30 11.93 -3.44
N TYR A 179 2.90 11.32 -4.56
CA TYR A 179 1.67 11.70 -5.25
C TYR A 179 0.88 10.50 -5.75
N VAL A 180 -0.44 10.61 -5.72
CA VAL A 180 -1.34 9.79 -6.54
C VAL A 180 -1.56 10.52 -7.86
N CYS A 181 -1.33 9.83 -8.99
CA CYS A 181 -1.59 10.34 -10.33
C CYS A 181 -3.09 10.17 -10.67
N ASN A 182 -3.77 11.27 -10.99
CA ASN A 182 -5.18 11.28 -11.40
C ASN A 182 -5.35 11.45 -12.93
N LYS A 183 -4.26 11.47 -13.70
CA LYS A 183 -4.26 11.62 -15.17
C LYS A 183 -4.06 10.31 -15.93
N VAL A 184 -3.52 9.32 -15.27
CA VAL A 184 -3.26 8.01 -15.85
C VAL A 184 -4.17 7.00 -15.20
N PHE A 185 -4.87 6.22 -16.00
CA PHE A 185 -5.79 5.22 -15.54
C PHE A 185 -5.18 3.83 -15.71
N ILE A 186 -5.19 3.04 -14.66
CA ILE A 186 -4.70 1.66 -14.66
C ILE A 186 -5.80 0.71 -14.20
N GLU A 187 -5.68 -0.54 -14.57
CA GLU A 187 -6.50 -1.63 -14.04
C GLU A 187 -5.61 -2.62 -13.28
N HIS A 188 -6.08 -3.03 -12.09
CA HIS A 188 -5.39 -3.97 -11.21
C HIS A 188 -6.22 -5.24 -11.05
N PHE A 189 -5.74 -6.36 -11.60
CA PHE A 189 -6.43 -7.65 -11.66
C PHE A 189 -6.28 -8.50 -10.40
N SER A 190 -6.04 -7.89 -9.26
CA SER A 190 -5.90 -8.57 -7.97
C SER A 190 -7.19 -8.49 -7.16
N THR A 191 -7.52 -9.57 -6.46
CA THR A 191 -8.60 -9.55 -5.47
C THR A 191 -8.16 -9.02 -4.10
N GLY A 192 -6.88 -8.70 -3.97
CA GLY A 192 -6.24 -8.32 -2.70
C GLY A 192 -6.18 -9.48 -1.70
N GLY A 193 -5.29 -9.44 -0.76
CA GLY A 193 -5.15 -10.51 0.22
C GLY A 193 -4.53 -10.05 1.52
N TYR A 194 -5.37 -9.72 2.52
CA TYR A 194 -4.86 -9.49 3.86
C TYR A 194 -4.74 -10.80 4.63
N THR A 195 -3.50 -11.19 4.93
CA THR A 195 -3.16 -12.45 5.63
C THR A 195 -2.74 -12.19 7.08
N ARG A 196 -2.51 -13.26 7.86
CA ARG A 196 -1.85 -13.14 9.17
C ARG A 196 -0.44 -12.54 9.05
N GLU A 197 0.27 -12.86 7.96
CA GLU A 197 1.60 -12.30 7.70
C GLU A 197 1.52 -10.79 7.45
N TRP A 198 0.51 -10.32 6.73
CA TRP A 198 0.27 -8.88 6.57
C TRP A 198 0.10 -8.17 7.92
N ILE A 199 -0.68 -8.76 8.85
CA ILE A 199 -0.88 -8.20 10.20
C ILE A 199 0.45 -8.11 10.96
N ARG A 200 1.28 -9.16 10.91
CA ARG A 200 2.61 -9.18 11.53
C ARG A 200 3.53 -8.12 10.92
N THR A 201 3.47 -7.97 9.62
CA THR A 201 4.24 -6.97 8.89
C THR A 201 3.80 -5.55 9.27
N MET A 202 2.50 -5.27 9.37
CA MET A 202 2.02 -3.96 9.83
C MET A 202 2.47 -3.65 11.26
N LYS A 203 2.48 -4.62 12.16
CA LYS A 203 3.05 -4.43 13.51
C LYS A 203 4.54 -4.12 13.49
N ARG A 204 5.30 -4.75 12.58
CA ARG A 204 6.74 -4.50 12.37
C ARG A 204 6.96 -3.10 11.81
N LEU A 205 6.19 -2.71 10.81
CA LEU A 205 6.19 -1.38 10.21
C LEU A 205 5.95 -0.29 11.27
N HIS A 206 4.87 -0.41 12.05
CA HIS A 206 4.54 0.56 13.09
C HIS A 206 5.59 0.63 14.21
N ARG A 207 6.31 -0.46 14.48
CA ARG A 207 7.45 -0.44 15.42
C ARG A 207 8.63 0.32 14.85
N LYS A 208 8.97 0.10 13.57
CA LYS A 208 10.04 0.82 12.86
C LYS A 208 9.78 2.34 12.83
N TRP A 209 8.54 2.73 12.57
CA TRP A 209 8.16 4.12 12.37
C TRP A 209 7.57 4.82 13.61
N HIS A 210 7.56 4.15 14.77
CA HIS A 210 6.87 4.60 15.99
C HIS A 210 7.13 6.07 16.37
N ASP A 211 8.39 6.50 16.30
CA ASP A 211 8.81 7.83 16.76
C ASP A 211 8.58 8.93 15.70
N ARG A 212 8.30 8.54 14.47
CA ARG A 212 8.04 9.46 13.35
C ARG A 212 6.55 9.58 13.00
N LEU A 213 5.73 8.64 13.45
CA LEU A 213 4.29 8.70 13.24
C LEU A 213 3.60 9.56 14.30
N PRO A 214 2.51 10.28 13.96
CA PRO A 214 1.85 10.31 12.65
C PRO A 214 2.60 11.17 11.62
N MET A 215 2.44 10.82 10.32
CA MET A 215 2.96 11.61 9.19
C MET A 215 1.80 12.09 8.30
N PHE A 216 1.94 13.28 7.73
CA PHE A 216 0.91 13.97 6.94
C PHE A 216 1.49 14.53 5.65
N ALA A 217 0.73 14.45 4.55
CA ALA A 217 1.05 15.12 3.30
C ALA A 217 0.69 16.62 3.34
N MET A 218 -0.23 17.00 4.23
CA MET A 218 -0.68 18.37 4.47
C MET A 218 -1.05 18.56 5.95
N PRO A 219 -1.05 19.79 6.48
CA PRO A 219 -1.48 20.06 7.85
C PRO A 219 -2.91 19.57 8.11
N MET A 220 -3.13 18.97 9.28
CA MET A 220 -4.42 18.43 9.69
C MET A 220 -4.72 18.78 11.16
N PRO A 221 -5.97 19.20 11.49
CA PRO A 221 -6.37 19.47 12.87
C PRO A 221 -6.27 18.23 13.76
N GLN A 222 -5.85 18.39 15.02
CA GLN A 222 -5.72 17.27 15.97
C GLN A 222 -7.03 16.50 16.17
N SER A 223 -8.16 17.19 16.20
CA SER A 223 -9.49 16.56 16.32
C SER A 223 -9.81 15.61 15.17
N GLU A 224 -9.33 15.89 13.98
CA GLU A 224 -9.48 15.04 12.81
C GLU A 224 -8.55 13.83 12.88
N ILE A 225 -7.31 14.03 13.30
CA ILE A 225 -6.35 12.95 13.58
C ILE A 225 -6.93 11.96 14.58
N ASP A 226 -7.44 12.46 15.71
CA ASP A 226 -8.05 11.64 16.77
C ASP A 226 -9.26 10.85 16.26
N ARG A 227 -10.07 11.46 15.39
CA ARG A 227 -11.18 10.79 14.72
C ARG A 227 -10.71 9.64 13.84
N TYR A 228 -9.69 9.87 13.01
CA TYR A 228 -9.11 8.84 12.15
C TYR A 228 -8.47 7.72 12.96
N GLU A 229 -7.69 8.02 14.00
CA GLU A 229 -7.08 7.03 14.87
C GLU A 229 -8.14 6.11 15.50
N ARG A 230 -9.21 6.69 16.06
CA ARG A 230 -10.30 5.93 16.67
C ARG A 230 -10.98 4.99 15.67
N ILE A 231 -11.32 5.48 14.48
CA ILE A 231 -11.99 4.67 13.46
C ILE A 231 -11.07 3.55 12.98
N SER A 232 -9.86 3.90 12.57
CA SER A 232 -8.90 2.97 11.96
C SER A 232 -8.43 1.88 12.92
N GLU A 233 -8.16 2.23 14.17
CA GLU A 233 -7.78 1.25 15.20
C GLU A 233 -8.88 0.21 15.42
N SER A 234 -10.16 0.63 15.48
CA SER A 234 -11.28 -0.30 15.61
C SER A 234 -11.41 -1.24 14.42
N TYR A 235 -11.20 -0.76 13.21
CA TYR A 235 -11.19 -1.58 11.99
C TYR A 235 -10.07 -2.60 12.01
N PHE A 236 -8.85 -2.17 12.37
CA PHE A 236 -7.69 -3.05 12.43
C PHE A 236 -7.84 -4.16 13.47
N ILE A 237 -8.37 -3.83 14.66
CA ILE A 237 -8.64 -4.81 15.72
C ILE A 237 -9.64 -5.87 15.23
N ARG A 238 -10.76 -5.46 14.63
CA ARG A 238 -11.76 -6.39 14.08
C ARG A 238 -11.13 -7.29 13.01
N PHE A 239 -10.31 -6.69 12.16
CA PHE A 239 -9.62 -7.41 11.11
C PHE A 239 -8.64 -8.46 11.67
N MET A 240 -7.86 -8.12 12.71
CA MET A 240 -7.00 -9.07 13.42
C MET A 240 -7.81 -10.29 13.92
N TRP A 241 -8.98 -10.04 14.52
CA TRP A 241 -9.84 -11.11 15.03
C TRP A 241 -10.44 -11.96 13.92
N GLN A 242 -10.86 -11.35 12.81
CA GLN A 242 -11.34 -12.08 11.62
C GLN A 242 -10.28 -13.07 11.08
N LYS A 243 -9.01 -12.71 11.17
CA LYS A 243 -7.88 -13.54 10.72
C LYS A 243 -7.36 -14.50 11.81
N GLY A 244 -8.03 -14.58 12.96
CA GLY A 244 -7.65 -15.48 14.06
C GLY A 244 -6.38 -15.05 14.82
N CYS A 245 -6.00 -13.79 14.76
CA CYS A 245 -4.82 -13.25 15.45
C CYS A 245 -5.14 -12.83 16.89
N PHE A 246 -5.78 -13.73 17.68
CA PHE A 246 -6.17 -13.46 19.07
C PHE A 246 -4.98 -13.45 20.02
N PHE A 247 -4.05 -14.40 19.85
CA PHE A 247 -2.90 -14.58 20.74
C PHE A 247 -1.76 -13.59 20.49
N GLU A 248 -1.73 -12.94 19.33
CA GLU A 248 -0.75 -11.90 19.00
C GLU A 248 -1.15 -10.54 19.61
N ARG A 249 -1.58 -10.53 20.88
CA ARG A 249 -2.14 -9.38 21.61
C ARG A 249 -3.45 -8.81 21.01
N GLY A 250 -4.13 -9.55 20.14
CA GLY A 250 -5.38 -9.09 19.53
C GLY A 250 -6.46 -8.76 20.56
N PHE A 251 -6.60 -9.58 21.62
CA PHE A 251 -7.49 -9.27 22.74
C PHE A 251 -7.03 -8.03 23.51
N GLY A 252 -5.74 -7.94 23.86
CA GLY A 252 -5.18 -6.80 24.58
C GLY A 252 -5.37 -5.48 23.82
N HIS A 253 -5.20 -5.46 22.50
CA HIS A 253 -5.49 -4.27 21.68
C HIS A 253 -6.97 -3.86 21.75
N GLY A 254 -7.89 -4.84 21.73
CA GLY A 254 -9.31 -4.57 21.88
C GLY A 254 -9.65 -3.96 23.24
N MET A 255 -9.13 -4.51 24.33
CA MET A 255 -9.34 -3.99 25.69
C MET A 255 -8.73 -2.60 25.89
N GLN A 256 -7.54 -2.35 25.34
CA GLN A 256 -6.91 -1.02 25.35
C GLN A 256 -7.72 0.00 24.55
N TYR A 257 -8.31 -0.40 23.42
CA TYR A 257 -9.22 0.46 22.66
C TYR A 257 -10.46 0.83 23.46
N ILE A 258 -11.14 -0.16 24.07
CA ILE A 258 -12.35 0.05 24.89
C ILE A 258 -12.05 0.96 26.10
N ALA A 259 -10.94 0.74 26.78
CA ALA A 259 -10.51 1.58 27.90
C ALA A 259 -10.25 3.04 27.49
N ARG A 260 -9.72 3.26 26.28
CA ARG A 260 -9.43 4.60 25.74
C ARG A 260 -10.69 5.31 25.22
N TYR A 261 -11.62 4.55 24.65
CA TYR A 261 -12.81 5.09 23.99
C TYR A 261 -14.10 4.44 24.51
N PRO A 262 -14.39 4.50 25.82
CA PRO A 262 -15.50 3.74 26.44
C PRO A 262 -16.88 4.12 25.86
N LEU A 263 -17.05 5.37 25.44
CA LEU A 263 -18.31 5.87 24.86
C LEU A 263 -18.41 5.73 23.35
N SER A 264 -17.39 5.15 22.69
CA SER A 264 -17.43 4.93 21.24
C SER A 264 -18.40 3.79 20.89
N GLY A 265 -19.27 4.00 19.90
CA GLY A 265 -20.10 2.92 19.36
C GLY A 265 -19.29 1.70 18.88
N ALA A 266 -18.04 1.90 18.43
CA ALA A 266 -17.15 0.81 18.08
C ALA A 266 -16.77 -0.04 19.30
N SER A 267 -16.60 0.54 20.49
CA SER A 267 -16.29 -0.19 21.73
C SER A 267 -17.41 -1.17 22.11
N TRP A 268 -18.65 -0.76 21.98
CA TRP A 268 -19.82 -1.62 22.24
C TRP A 268 -19.97 -2.76 21.22
N ILE A 269 -19.47 -2.58 20.00
CA ILE A 269 -19.49 -3.60 18.95
C ILE A 269 -18.32 -4.59 19.09
N LEU A 270 -17.19 -4.17 19.62
CA LEU A 270 -15.98 -4.99 19.69
C LEU A 270 -16.16 -6.24 20.57
N LEU A 271 -16.75 -6.12 21.76
CA LEU A 271 -16.92 -7.26 22.67
C LEU A 271 -17.72 -8.41 22.06
N PRO A 272 -18.96 -8.21 21.57
CA PRO A 272 -19.70 -9.29 20.94
C PRO A 272 -19.02 -9.83 19.69
N LYS A 273 -18.36 -8.99 18.89
CA LYS A 273 -17.57 -9.45 17.73
C LYS A 273 -16.38 -10.31 18.12
N TYR A 274 -15.68 -9.99 19.21
CA TYR A 274 -14.61 -10.83 19.72
C TYR A 274 -15.12 -12.27 19.97
N VAL A 275 -16.24 -12.41 20.70
CA VAL A 275 -16.84 -13.71 20.99
C VAL A 275 -17.18 -14.47 19.71
N VAL A 276 -17.86 -13.81 18.76
CA VAL A 276 -18.24 -14.43 17.47
C VAL A 276 -17.02 -14.92 16.69
N TYR A 277 -15.99 -14.10 16.55
CA TYR A 277 -14.80 -14.49 15.80
C TYR A 277 -14.00 -15.56 16.51
N LYS A 278 -13.93 -15.53 17.86
CA LYS A 278 -13.27 -16.56 18.66
C LYS A 278 -13.94 -17.92 18.51
N LEU A 279 -15.27 -17.96 18.59
CA LEU A 279 -16.05 -19.19 18.35
C LEU A 279 -15.84 -19.73 16.94
N ARG A 280 -15.85 -18.86 15.92
CA ARG A 280 -15.55 -19.28 14.53
C ARG A 280 -14.17 -19.86 14.36
N ASP A 281 -13.16 -19.32 15.04
CA ASP A 281 -11.79 -19.83 15.00
C ASP A 281 -11.71 -21.23 15.62
N ILE A 282 -12.33 -21.42 16.79
CA ILE A 282 -12.41 -22.73 17.47
C ILE A 282 -13.10 -23.78 16.59
N LEU A 283 -14.22 -23.41 15.96
CA LEU A 283 -14.95 -24.34 15.07
C LEU A 283 -14.17 -24.73 13.82
N LYS A 284 -13.36 -23.80 13.27
CA LYS A 284 -12.46 -24.10 12.14
C LYS A 284 -11.30 -25.01 12.52
N GLN A 285 -10.78 -24.89 13.74
CA GLN A 285 -9.69 -25.74 14.23
C GLN A 285 -10.16 -27.18 14.50
N LYS A 286 -11.44 -27.37 14.89
CA LYS A 286 -12.03 -28.70 15.10
C LYS A 286 -12.38 -29.45 13.78
N LYS A 287 -12.37 -28.75 12.64
CA LYS A 287 -12.67 -29.34 11.31
C LYS A 287 -11.40 -29.67 10.50
N LYS A 288 -10.24 -29.38 11.04
CA LYS A 288 -8.91 -29.76 10.51
C LYS A 288 -8.33 -30.91 11.33
#